data_2f2197654f1ed36aac298ad69a760d65
#
_entry.id   2f2197654f1ed36aac298ad69a760d65
#
_cell.length_a   1.000
_cell.length_b   1.000
_cell.length_c   1.000
_cell.angle_alpha   90.00
_cell.angle_beta   90.00
_cell.angle_gamma   90.00
#
_symmetry.space_group_name_H-M   'P 1'
#
loop_
_entity.id
_entity.type
_entity.pdbx_description
1 polymer ?
#
loop_
_entity_poly.entity_id
_entity_poly.type
_entity_poly.pdbx_seq_one_letter_code
_entity_poly.pdbx_strand_id
1 'polypeptide(L)'
;MNLSEKDLKQIAQRGISEKQIEIQLDEFRTGFPFLRLEAAAAVGRGIIAPSEIERNTFVKAWESYKAEGRRVVKFVPASGAASRMFKDMFAFVDADYSIPTTDFEKKYFDQIEKFAFYDALNEMCMKNEGKDIKTLMAEGNYKAVAANMLKPEGLNYGQLPKGLLLFHNYAEGARTPMEEHLVEGALYAASNGEAHVHFTVSHEHMEMFKQKVAQKADLYAQKYGISYDITFSEQKPSTDTVAANPDGTPFRNNDGSLLFRPGGHGALIENLNEIEADVIFVKNIDNVVPDRLKDNTVEWKQIIAGILVTLQEQAFKYLRLIDTGKYTHEEIEEIIRFVQQDLCCRRSDIKHLEDAELVIYLRNKLNRPMRVCGVVKNVGEPGGGPFLTYNQDGTVSLQILESSQIDKSNKEYMDMFTKGTHFNPVDLVCAVKDYKGQPFDLPKYVDKTTGFISQKSKNGKELQALELPGLWNGAMRSEERRVGKECRSR
;
A
#
# COMPACT_ATOMS: atom_id res chain seq x y z
N MET A 1 -22.21 -4.57 -26.99
CA MET A 1 -20.84 -4.74 -27.53
C MET A 1 -20.68 -6.18 -27.95
N ASN A 2 -20.13 -6.49 -29.12
CA ASN A 2 -19.96 -7.88 -29.52
C ASN A 2 -18.53 -8.34 -29.23
N LEU A 3 -18.36 -9.03 -28.10
CA LEU A 3 -17.14 -9.78 -27.81
C LEU A 3 -17.13 -11.03 -28.72
N SER A 4 -16.00 -11.34 -29.29
CA SER A 4 -15.82 -12.55 -30.09
C SER A 4 -15.73 -13.81 -29.19
N GLU A 5 -15.92 -14.98 -29.76
CA GLU A 5 -15.72 -16.25 -29.02
C GLU A 5 -14.30 -16.37 -28.43
N LYS A 6 -13.29 -15.80 -29.11
CA LYS A 6 -11.92 -15.73 -28.59
C LYS A 6 -11.83 -14.84 -27.36
N ASP A 7 -12.50 -13.69 -27.37
CA ASP A 7 -12.54 -12.78 -26.24
C ASP A 7 -13.21 -13.45 -25.03
N LEU A 8 -14.35 -14.12 -25.25
CA LEU A 8 -15.07 -14.85 -24.20
C LEU A 8 -14.23 -15.96 -23.57
N LYS A 9 -13.46 -16.70 -24.37
CA LYS A 9 -12.50 -17.69 -23.85
C LYS A 9 -11.39 -17.02 -23.02
N GLN A 10 -10.83 -15.91 -23.53
CA GLN A 10 -9.74 -15.18 -22.85
C GLN A 10 -10.17 -14.64 -21.49
N ILE A 11 -11.37 -14.04 -21.39
CA ILE A 11 -11.90 -13.53 -20.12
C ILE A 11 -12.23 -14.66 -19.15
N ALA A 12 -12.83 -15.76 -19.64
CA ALA A 12 -13.16 -16.92 -18.81
C ALA A 12 -11.91 -17.59 -18.21
N GLN A 13 -10.81 -17.68 -18.97
CA GLN A 13 -9.52 -18.20 -18.48
C GLN A 13 -8.94 -17.37 -17.34
N ARG A 14 -9.28 -16.07 -17.26
CA ARG A 14 -8.87 -15.17 -16.17
C ARG A 14 -9.85 -15.16 -14.99
N GLY A 15 -10.97 -15.85 -15.12
CA GLY A 15 -12.04 -15.79 -14.13
C GLY A 15 -12.82 -14.46 -14.14
N ILE A 16 -12.79 -13.75 -15.27
CA ILE A 16 -13.53 -12.49 -15.48
C ILE A 16 -14.83 -12.80 -16.23
N SER A 17 -15.94 -12.18 -15.81
CA SER A 17 -17.21 -12.30 -16.50
C SER A 17 -17.36 -11.27 -17.62
N GLU A 18 -18.19 -11.58 -18.63
CA GLU A 18 -18.56 -10.65 -19.68
C GLU A 18 -19.12 -9.34 -19.11
N LYS A 19 -19.99 -9.44 -18.10
CA LYS A 19 -20.56 -8.29 -17.40
C LYS A 19 -19.51 -7.38 -16.76
N GLN A 20 -18.42 -7.94 -16.21
CA GLN A 20 -17.32 -7.13 -15.67
C GLN A 20 -16.62 -6.32 -16.77
N ILE A 21 -16.41 -6.92 -17.93
CA ILE A 21 -15.82 -6.21 -19.08
C ILE A 21 -16.74 -5.10 -19.58
N GLU A 22 -18.05 -5.36 -19.66
CA GLU A 22 -19.03 -4.32 -20.04
C GLU A 22 -19.00 -3.13 -19.08
N ILE A 23 -18.96 -3.39 -17.79
CA ILE A 23 -18.87 -2.33 -16.74
C ILE A 23 -17.56 -1.54 -16.92
N GLN A 24 -16.42 -2.21 -17.08
CA GLN A 24 -15.13 -1.53 -17.24
C GLN A 24 -15.09 -0.65 -18.49
N LEU A 25 -15.63 -1.13 -19.58
CA LEU A 25 -15.71 -0.35 -20.83
C LEU A 25 -16.68 0.82 -20.74
N ASP A 26 -17.74 0.68 -19.96
CA ASP A 26 -18.65 1.78 -19.66
C ASP A 26 -17.97 2.85 -18.79
N GLU A 27 -17.18 2.42 -17.80
CA GLU A 27 -16.36 3.31 -16.97
C GLU A 27 -15.35 4.11 -17.80
N PHE A 28 -14.75 3.54 -18.86
CA PHE A 28 -13.89 4.30 -19.77
C PHE A 28 -14.65 5.38 -20.54
N ARG A 29 -15.91 5.15 -20.86
CA ARG A 29 -16.75 6.12 -21.61
C ARG A 29 -17.34 7.20 -20.71
N THR A 30 -17.75 6.84 -19.51
CA THR A 30 -18.43 7.75 -18.57
C THR A 30 -17.49 8.43 -17.60
N GLY A 31 -16.31 7.84 -17.36
CA GLY A 31 -15.40 8.25 -16.31
C GLY A 31 -15.88 7.87 -14.92
N PHE A 32 -15.06 8.16 -13.92
CA PHE A 32 -15.44 8.07 -12.52
C PHE A 32 -15.84 9.45 -11.99
N PRO A 33 -16.83 9.53 -11.09
CA PRO A 33 -17.15 10.78 -10.43
C PRO A 33 -15.97 11.23 -9.57
N PHE A 34 -15.64 12.51 -9.60
CA PHE A 34 -14.72 13.06 -8.63
C PHE A 34 -15.30 13.02 -7.23
N LEU A 35 -14.44 12.78 -6.24
CA LEU A 35 -14.86 12.75 -4.85
C LEU A 35 -15.18 14.15 -4.35
N ARG A 36 -16.28 14.28 -3.63
CA ARG A 36 -16.65 15.54 -2.98
C ARG A 36 -15.88 15.71 -1.69
N LEU A 37 -15.12 16.80 -1.59
CA LEU A 37 -14.29 17.10 -0.41
C LEU A 37 -15.02 18.05 0.52
N GLU A 38 -14.89 17.82 1.83
CA GLU A 38 -15.26 18.79 2.84
C GLU A 38 -14.04 19.59 3.29
N ALA A 39 -12.91 18.91 3.53
CA ALA A 39 -11.66 19.54 3.94
C ALA A 39 -10.46 18.58 3.79
N ALA A 40 -9.26 19.14 3.74
CA ALA A 40 -8.05 18.39 4.06
C ALA A 40 -8.05 18.03 5.57
N ALA A 41 -7.66 16.80 5.90
CA ALA A 41 -7.48 16.43 7.30
C ALA A 41 -6.23 17.12 7.89
N ALA A 42 -6.33 17.50 9.15
CA ALA A 42 -5.26 18.16 9.90
C ALA A 42 -5.22 17.63 11.33
N VAL A 43 -4.15 17.92 12.06
CA VAL A 43 -4.07 17.60 13.49
C VAL A 43 -5.24 18.25 14.22
N GLY A 44 -5.97 17.46 15.01
CA GLY A 44 -7.22 17.87 15.68
C GLY A 44 -8.46 17.84 14.78
N ARG A 45 -8.30 17.62 13.47
CA ARG A 45 -9.41 17.44 12.51
C ARG A 45 -9.12 16.24 11.63
N GLY A 46 -9.34 15.04 12.16
CA GLY A 46 -9.14 13.78 11.45
C GLY A 46 -7.73 13.16 11.60
N ILE A 47 -6.73 13.92 12.02
CA ILE A 47 -5.40 13.42 12.35
C ILE A 47 -5.20 13.46 13.86
N ILE A 48 -4.77 12.34 14.46
CA ILE A 48 -4.38 12.24 15.85
C ILE A 48 -2.86 12.49 15.94
N ALA A 49 -2.46 13.37 16.86
CA ALA A 49 -1.07 13.55 17.27
C ALA A 49 -0.99 13.27 18.78
N PRO A 50 -0.77 11.99 19.17
CA PRO A 50 -0.84 11.61 20.58
C PRO A 50 0.32 12.21 21.37
N SER A 51 0.02 12.66 22.60
CA SER A 51 1.01 13.04 23.60
C SER A 51 1.88 11.84 24.00
N GLU A 52 2.97 12.08 24.68
CA GLU A 52 3.85 11.00 25.16
C GLU A 52 3.12 9.99 26.07
N ILE A 53 2.24 10.48 26.95
CA ILE A 53 1.44 9.63 27.84
C ILE A 53 0.49 8.74 27.01
N GLU A 54 -0.19 9.32 26.05
CA GLU A 54 -1.08 8.57 25.16
C GLU A 54 -0.32 7.55 24.31
N ARG A 55 0.86 7.92 23.80
CA ARG A 55 1.73 6.97 23.06
C ARG A 55 2.06 5.74 23.89
N ASN A 56 2.49 5.95 25.12
CA ASN A 56 2.79 4.85 26.05
C ASN A 56 1.56 3.99 26.34
N THR A 57 0.39 4.59 26.45
CA THR A 57 -0.88 3.87 26.63
C THR A 57 -1.21 3.00 25.43
N PHE A 58 -1.06 3.52 24.20
CA PHE A 58 -1.32 2.75 22.99
C PHE A 58 -0.30 1.63 22.76
N VAL A 59 0.99 1.86 23.06
CA VAL A 59 2.00 0.80 23.01
C VAL A 59 1.65 -0.35 23.96
N LYS A 60 1.24 -0.03 25.20
CA LYS A 60 0.79 -1.04 26.18
C LYS A 60 -0.46 -1.77 25.70
N ALA A 61 -1.43 -1.09 25.12
CA ALA A 61 -2.63 -1.70 24.56
C ALA A 61 -2.29 -2.72 23.47
N TRP A 62 -1.36 -2.36 22.58
CA TRP A 62 -0.88 -3.27 21.54
C TRP A 62 -0.17 -4.49 22.11
N GLU A 63 0.73 -4.30 23.07
CA GLU A 63 1.45 -5.43 23.72
C GLU A 63 0.48 -6.35 24.46
N SER A 64 -0.51 -5.81 25.17
CA SER A 64 -1.56 -6.59 25.82
C SER A 64 -2.39 -7.39 24.82
N TYR A 65 -2.76 -6.79 23.70
CA TYR A 65 -3.52 -7.44 22.65
C TYR A 65 -2.76 -8.63 22.04
N LYS A 66 -1.47 -8.48 21.78
CA LYS A 66 -0.62 -9.59 21.29
C LYS A 66 -0.49 -10.71 22.33
N ALA A 67 -0.40 -10.37 23.61
CA ALA A 67 -0.29 -11.34 24.70
C ALA A 67 -1.52 -12.26 24.87
N GLU A 68 -2.68 -11.85 24.31
CA GLU A 68 -3.89 -12.68 24.24
C GLU A 68 -3.83 -13.78 23.17
N GLY A 69 -2.72 -13.94 22.48
CA GLY A 69 -2.57 -14.96 21.42
C GLY A 69 -3.23 -14.59 20.09
N ARG A 70 -3.43 -13.31 19.84
CA ARG A 70 -4.03 -12.82 18.59
C ARG A 70 -3.12 -13.07 17.40
N ARG A 71 -3.71 -13.42 16.26
CA ARG A 71 -2.98 -13.61 15.02
C ARG A 71 -2.75 -12.28 14.33
N VAL A 72 -1.48 -11.89 14.25
CA VAL A 72 -1.01 -10.67 13.59
C VAL A 72 -0.26 -11.04 12.33
N VAL A 73 -0.60 -10.41 11.20
CA VAL A 73 0.09 -10.66 9.92
C VAL A 73 0.62 -9.34 9.37
N LYS A 74 1.83 -9.37 8.85
CA LYS A 74 2.41 -8.30 8.07
C LYS A 74 2.22 -8.60 6.59
N PHE A 75 1.38 -7.83 5.91
CA PHE A 75 1.07 -7.95 4.48
C PHE A 75 1.91 -6.95 3.69
N VAL A 76 2.74 -7.45 2.78
CA VAL A 76 3.72 -6.64 2.05
C VAL A 76 3.49 -6.77 0.54
N PRO A 77 2.87 -5.77 -0.11
CA PRO A 77 2.86 -5.68 -1.57
C PRO A 77 4.28 -5.58 -2.12
N ALA A 78 4.72 -6.58 -2.89
CA ALA A 78 6.11 -6.72 -3.33
C ALA A 78 6.28 -7.00 -4.84
N SER A 79 5.20 -6.90 -5.63
CA SER A 79 5.24 -7.14 -7.08
C SER A 79 5.85 -5.98 -7.89
N GLY A 80 6.18 -4.85 -7.26
CA GLY A 80 6.71 -3.67 -7.95
C GLY A 80 8.08 -3.91 -8.58
N ALA A 81 8.17 -3.76 -9.91
CA ALA A 81 9.43 -3.82 -10.62
C ALA A 81 10.34 -2.61 -10.31
N ALA A 82 11.64 -2.84 -10.25
CA ALA A 82 12.64 -1.80 -10.03
C ALA A 82 12.94 -0.98 -11.30
N SER A 83 12.53 -1.41 -12.48
CA SER A 83 12.86 -0.78 -13.76
C SER A 83 12.60 0.73 -13.82
N ARG A 84 11.55 1.21 -13.15
CA ARG A 84 11.25 2.65 -13.08
C ARG A 84 12.26 3.44 -12.25
N MET A 85 12.88 2.83 -11.23
CA MET A 85 13.91 3.46 -10.41
C MET A 85 15.17 3.75 -11.22
N PHE A 86 15.47 2.92 -12.22
CA PHE A 86 16.66 2.96 -13.03
C PHE A 86 16.46 3.55 -14.43
N LYS A 87 15.33 4.23 -14.67
CA LYS A 87 14.98 4.78 -15.98
C LYS A 87 16.10 5.63 -16.57
N ASP A 88 16.67 6.52 -15.77
CA ASP A 88 17.71 7.43 -16.22
C ASP A 88 19.04 6.71 -16.46
N MET A 89 19.32 5.63 -15.71
CA MET A 89 20.50 4.79 -15.93
C MET A 89 20.36 3.93 -17.19
N PHE A 90 19.16 3.45 -17.52
CA PHE A 90 18.88 2.81 -18.81
C PHE A 90 19.11 3.79 -19.94
N ALA A 91 18.59 5.00 -19.84
CA ALA A 91 18.80 6.05 -20.83
C ALA A 91 20.29 6.37 -21.02
N PHE A 92 21.09 6.40 -19.94
CA PHE A 92 22.54 6.58 -20.03
C PHE A 92 23.24 5.42 -20.77
N VAL A 93 22.88 4.17 -20.47
CA VAL A 93 23.46 3.00 -21.17
C VAL A 93 23.18 3.04 -22.66
N ASP A 94 21.99 3.48 -23.07
CA ASP A 94 21.52 3.53 -24.46
C ASP A 94 21.93 4.83 -25.19
N ALA A 95 22.44 5.84 -24.46
CA ALA A 95 22.85 7.14 -25.03
C ALA A 95 24.00 6.99 -26.04
N ASP A 96 24.18 7.99 -26.90
CA ASP A 96 25.26 8.10 -27.86
C ASP A 96 26.59 8.65 -27.25
N TYR A 97 26.57 9.13 -26.01
CA TYR A 97 27.73 9.60 -25.26
C TYR A 97 28.12 8.58 -24.16
N SER A 98 29.41 8.61 -23.74
CA SER A 98 29.96 7.61 -22.80
C SER A 98 30.29 8.19 -21.42
N ILE A 99 30.38 9.50 -21.30
CA ILE A 99 30.73 10.20 -20.08
C ILE A 99 29.43 10.77 -19.45
N PRO A 100 29.25 10.70 -18.14
CA PRO A 100 28.07 11.26 -17.45
C PRO A 100 27.88 12.74 -17.79
N THR A 101 26.70 13.08 -18.31
CA THR A 101 26.39 14.42 -18.83
C THR A 101 25.33 15.12 -17.99
N THR A 102 24.28 14.41 -17.62
CA THR A 102 23.18 14.94 -16.79
C THR A 102 23.59 15.06 -15.32
N ASP A 103 22.91 15.93 -14.58
CA ASP A 103 23.17 16.09 -13.13
C ASP A 103 22.89 14.81 -12.37
N PHE A 104 21.88 14.04 -12.81
CA PHE A 104 21.58 12.74 -12.22
C PHE A 104 22.73 11.74 -12.42
N GLU A 105 23.22 11.58 -13.64
CA GLU A 105 24.33 10.68 -13.97
C GLU A 105 25.61 11.04 -13.20
N LYS A 106 25.97 12.33 -13.19
CA LYS A 106 27.14 12.83 -12.44
C LYS A 106 27.01 12.50 -10.95
N LYS A 107 25.86 12.85 -10.35
CA LYS A 107 25.60 12.59 -8.92
C LYS A 107 25.60 11.08 -8.61
N TYR A 108 25.08 10.25 -9.50
CA TYR A 108 25.08 8.81 -9.32
C TYR A 108 26.51 8.27 -9.22
N PHE A 109 27.38 8.58 -10.18
CA PHE A 109 28.76 8.09 -10.20
C PHE A 109 29.63 8.73 -9.11
N ASP A 110 29.43 10.00 -8.78
CA ASP A 110 30.13 10.67 -7.67
C ASP A 110 29.81 10.05 -6.30
N GLN A 111 28.63 9.46 -6.17
CA GLN A 111 28.17 8.86 -4.91
C GLN A 111 28.10 7.33 -4.96
N ILE A 112 28.64 6.70 -5.99
CA ILE A 112 28.46 5.26 -6.23
C ILE A 112 28.90 4.39 -5.05
N GLU A 113 29.95 4.79 -4.34
CA GLU A 113 30.47 4.08 -3.16
C GLU A 113 29.51 4.09 -1.95
N LYS A 114 28.51 4.97 -1.96
CA LYS A 114 27.52 5.08 -0.87
C LYS A 114 26.35 4.11 -1.03
N PHE A 115 26.17 3.53 -2.21
CA PHE A 115 25.07 2.59 -2.43
C PHE A 115 25.36 1.23 -1.78
N ALA A 116 24.33 0.63 -1.22
CA ALA A 116 24.41 -0.67 -0.54
C ALA A 116 24.87 -1.81 -1.46
N PHE A 117 24.69 -1.65 -2.75
CA PHE A 117 25.10 -2.63 -3.76
C PHE A 117 26.52 -2.40 -4.32
N TYR A 118 27.26 -1.42 -3.81
CA TYR A 118 28.58 -1.07 -4.37
C TYR A 118 29.55 -2.25 -4.42
N ASP A 119 29.70 -2.97 -3.31
CA ASP A 119 30.62 -4.11 -3.23
C ASP A 119 30.20 -5.22 -4.19
N ALA A 120 28.93 -5.57 -4.23
CA ALA A 120 28.39 -6.56 -5.15
C ALA A 120 28.56 -6.13 -6.63
N LEU A 121 28.36 -4.85 -6.94
CA LEU A 121 28.59 -4.30 -8.28
C LEU A 121 30.08 -4.34 -8.65
N ASN A 122 30.96 -4.04 -7.69
CA ASN A 122 32.41 -4.09 -7.92
C ASN A 122 32.88 -5.54 -8.22
N GLU A 123 32.35 -6.51 -7.51
CA GLU A 123 32.60 -7.94 -7.82
C GLU A 123 32.13 -8.31 -9.24
N MET A 124 30.96 -7.83 -9.68
CA MET A 124 30.48 -8.06 -11.03
C MET A 124 31.35 -7.39 -12.09
N CYS A 125 31.81 -6.14 -11.85
CA CYS A 125 32.77 -5.48 -12.75
C CYS A 125 34.09 -6.22 -12.82
N MET A 126 34.65 -6.67 -11.71
CA MET A 126 35.86 -7.51 -11.71
C MET A 126 35.69 -8.79 -12.50
N LYS A 127 34.54 -9.45 -12.33
CA LYS A 127 34.23 -10.72 -13.02
C LYS A 127 34.06 -10.55 -14.53
N ASN A 128 33.32 -9.53 -14.95
CA ASN A 128 32.89 -9.35 -16.36
C ASN A 128 33.87 -8.51 -17.16
N GLU A 129 34.50 -7.50 -16.55
CA GLU A 129 35.40 -6.53 -17.21
C GLU A 129 36.87 -6.74 -16.83
N GLY A 130 37.15 -7.55 -15.79
CA GLY A 130 38.50 -7.73 -15.28
C GLY A 130 39.07 -6.51 -14.52
N LYS A 131 38.24 -5.52 -14.21
CA LYS A 131 38.59 -4.26 -13.58
C LYS A 131 37.57 -3.83 -12.54
N ASP A 132 38.04 -3.15 -11.51
CA ASP A 132 37.14 -2.57 -10.49
C ASP A 132 36.44 -1.32 -11.02
N ILE A 133 35.41 -0.89 -10.29
CA ILE A 133 34.60 0.30 -10.64
C ILE A 133 35.48 1.54 -10.78
N LYS A 134 36.44 1.75 -9.87
CA LYS A 134 37.32 2.95 -9.88
C LYS A 134 38.18 3.00 -11.13
N THR A 135 38.75 1.88 -11.52
CA THR A 135 39.55 1.75 -12.74
C THR A 135 38.72 1.99 -13.98
N LEU A 136 37.53 1.37 -14.07
CA LEU A 136 36.60 1.58 -15.19
C LEU A 136 36.17 3.04 -15.33
N MET A 137 35.86 3.71 -14.22
CA MET A 137 35.51 5.13 -14.23
C MET A 137 36.68 6.03 -14.62
N ALA A 138 37.91 5.73 -14.13
CA ALA A 138 39.13 6.48 -14.48
C ALA A 138 39.47 6.36 -15.98
N GLU A 139 39.15 5.24 -16.59
CA GLU A 139 39.30 5.02 -18.04
C GLU A 139 38.13 5.60 -18.87
N GLY A 140 37.13 6.21 -18.25
CA GLY A 140 35.94 6.76 -18.91
C GLY A 140 34.90 5.72 -19.27
N ASN A 141 35.01 4.48 -18.77
CA ASN A 141 34.11 3.37 -19.09
C ASN A 141 32.91 3.27 -18.10
N TYR A 142 32.21 4.38 -17.92
CA TYR A 142 31.03 4.46 -17.04
C TYR A 142 29.87 3.55 -17.47
N LYS A 143 29.70 3.35 -18.79
CA LYS A 143 28.64 2.48 -19.31
C LYS A 143 28.83 1.02 -18.92
N ALA A 144 30.06 0.51 -18.82
CA ALA A 144 30.31 -0.84 -18.34
C ALA A 144 29.85 -1.01 -16.87
N VAL A 145 30.11 -0.02 -16.03
CA VAL A 145 29.62 -0.03 -14.63
C VAL A 145 28.10 -0.02 -14.58
N ALA A 146 27.44 0.85 -15.32
CA ALA A 146 25.98 0.91 -15.39
C ALA A 146 25.37 -0.38 -15.97
N ALA A 147 25.96 -0.94 -17.00
CA ALA A 147 25.52 -2.20 -17.62
C ALA A 147 25.63 -3.39 -16.64
N ASN A 148 26.72 -3.48 -15.87
CA ASN A 148 26.90 -4.51 -14.83
C ASN A 148 25.90 -4.36 -13.67
N MET A 149 25.36 -3.17 -13.41
CA MET A 149 24.24 -3.02 -12.46
C MET A 149 22.92 -3.50 -13.07
N LEU A 150 22.60 -3.11 -14.31
CA LEU A 150 21.26 -3.23 -14.87
C LEU A 150 21.00 -4.59 -15.55
N LYS A 151 22.00 -5.12 -16.29
CA LYS A 151 21.81 -6.27 -17.18
C LYS A 151 21.90 -7.63 -16.46
N PRO A 152 21.31 -8.68 -17.06
CA PRO A 152 21.31 -10.05 -16.47
C PRO A 152 22.72 -10.63 -16.24
N GLU A 153 23.72 -10.21 -17.02
CA GLU A 153 25.10 -10.67 -16.87
C GLU A 153 25.77 -10.10 -15.61
N GLY A 154 25.20 -9.00 -15.05
CA GLY A 154 25.66 -8.36 -13.82
C GLY A 154 24.70 -8.61 -12.67
N LEU A 155 24.31 -7.54 -11.95
CA LEU A 155 23.36 -7.61 -10.83
C LEU A 155 21.89 -7.79 -11.25
N ASN A 156 21.57 -7.61 -12.54
CA ASN A 156 20.23 -7.73 -13.09
C ASN A 156 19.16 -6.80 -12.45
N TYR A 157 19.58 -5.66 -11.92
CA TYR A 157 18.67 -4.74 -11.23
C TYR A 157 17.59 -4.14 -12.14
N GLY A 158 17.83 -4.16 -13.45
CA GLY A 158 16.83 -3.74 -14.43
C GLY A 158 15.60 -4.63 -14.53
N GLN A 159 15.70 -5.89 -14.11
CA GLN A 159 14.59 -6.86 -14.19
C GLN A 159 14.12 -7.35 -12.82
N LEU A 160 14.91 -7.17 -11.76
CA LEU A 160 14.55 -7.63 -10.43
C LEU A 160 13.42 -6.78 -9.82
N PRO A 161 12.60 -7.38 -8.96
CA PRO A 161 11.66 -6.63 -8.14
C PRO A 161 12.39 -5.84 -7.06
N LYS A 162 11.82 -4.71 -6.63
CA LYS A 162 12.42 -3.84 -5.59
C LYS A 162 12.81 -4.59 -4.33
N GLY A 163 12.03 -5.60 -3.94
CA GLY A 163 12.24 -6.37 -2.72
C GLY A 163 13.53 -7.17 -2.66
N LEU A 164 14.18 -7.40 -3.81
CA LEU A 164 15.42 -8.20 -3.92
C LEU A 164 16.68 -7.36 -4.20
N LEU A 165 16.56 -6.05 -4.29
CA LEU A 165 17.70 -5.15 -4.43
C LEU A 165 18.36 -4.90 -3.07
N LEU A 166 19.66 -4.63 -3.05
CA LEU A 166 20.35 -4.24 -1.82
C LEU A 166 20.07 -2.78 -1.50
N PHE A 167 19.41 -2.50 -0.37
CA PHE A 167 18.98 -1.16 0.03
C PHE A 167 19.83 -0.55 1.13
N HIS A 168 20.24 -1.33 2.13
CA HIS A 168 20.94 -0.80 3.30
C HIS A 168 22.18 -1.61 3.63
N ASN A 169 23.28 -0.91 3.95
CA ASN A 169 24.55 -1.51 4.39
C ASN A 169 24.62 -1.63 5.91
N TYR A 170 25.16 -2.76 6.35
CA TYR A 170 25.47 -3.07 7.74
C TYR A 170 26.84 -3.73 7.84
N ALA A 171 27.37 -3.84 9.04
CA ALA A 171 28.66 -4.50 9.26
C ALA A 171 28.65 -5.98 8.83
N GLU A 172 27.48 -6.62 8.94
CA GLU A 172 27.27 -8.03 8.55
C GLU A 172 26.97 -8.22 7.05
N GLY A 173 26.90 -7.14 6.29
CA GLY A 173 26.56 -7.14 4.88
C GLY A 173 25.29 -6.36 4.55
N ALA A 174 25.04 -6.17 3.28
CA ALA A 174 23.89 -5.41 2.82
C ALA A 174 22.58 -6.23 2.91
N ARG A 175 21.47 -5.54 3.21
CA ARG A 175 20.13 -6.13 3.27
C ARG A 175 19.23 -5.64 2.14
N THR A 176 18.36 -6.54 1.71
CA THR A 176 17.26 -6.25 0.80
C THR A 176 16.04 -5.72 1.56
N PRO A 177 15.09 -5.03 0.89
CA PRO A 177 13.81 -4.66 1.49
C PRO A 177 13.04 -5.86 2.06
N MET A 178 13.10 -7.01 1.41
CA MET A 178 12.48 -8.24 1.92
C MET A 178 13.05 -8.60 3.32
N GLU A 179 14.37 -8.56 3.48
CA GLU A 179 15.03 -8.79 4.78
C GLU A 179 14.62 -7.74 5.83
N GLU A 180 14.54 -6.47 5.45
CA GLU A 180 14.07 -5.41 6.35
C GLU A 180 12.64 -5.64 6.83
N HIS A 181 11.76 -6.19 5.97
CA HIS A 181 10.39 -6.56 6.37
C HIS A 181 10.36 -7.76 7.32
N LEU A 182 11.29 -8.70 7.23
CA LEU A 182 11.44 -9.78 8.23
C LEU A 182 11.86 -9.20 9.58
N VAL A 183 12.85 -8.31 9.59
CA VAL A 183 13.29 -7.60 10.81
C VAL A 183 12.12 -6.83 11.45
N GLU A 184 11.40 -6.05 10.67
CA GLU A 184 10.23 -5.33 11.16
C GLU A 184 9.14 -6.27 11.69
N GLY A 185 8.88 -7.39 11.01
CA GLY A 185 7.95 -8.42 11.46
C GLY A 185 8.28 -8.92 12.88
N ALA A 186 9.55 -9.17 13.16
CA ALA A 186 10.01 -9.57 14.49
C ALA A 186 9.79 -8.48 15.54
N LEU A 187 10.03 -7.21 15.18
CA LEU A 187 10.07 -6.10 16.14
C LEU A 187 8.70 -5.61 16.59
N TYR A 188 7.67 -5.62 15.75
CA TYR A 188 6.35 -5.12 16.13
C TYR A 188 5.16 -6.01 15.81
N ALA A 189 5.31 -7.01 14.96
CA ALA A 189 4.22 -7.87 14.49
C ALA A 189 4.30 -9.32 15.00
N ALA A 190 5.36 -9.70 15.74
CA ALA A 190 5.47 -11.03 16.33
C ALA A 190 4.48 -11.17 17.50
N SER A 191 3.73 -12.28 17.51
CA SER A 191 2.80 -12.68 18.55
C SER A 191 3.05 -14.15 18.91
N ASN A 192 3.04 -14.52 20.19
CA ASN A 192 3.34 -15.87 20.66
C ASN A 192 4.68 -16.43 20.15
N GLY A 193 5.70 -15.60 20.00
CA GLY A 193 7.02 -16.02 19.51
C GLY A 193 7.09 -16.32 18.02
N GLU A 194 6.06 -15.95 17.25
CA GLU A 194 6.02 -16.14 15.80
C GLU A 194 5.66 -14.84 15.07
N ALA A 195 6.36 -14.57 13.95
CA ALA A 195 6.03 -13.49 13.04
C ALA A 195 5.47 -14.05 11.74
N HIS A 196 4.24 -13.64 11.39
CA HIS A 196 3.61 -14.00 10.13
C HIS A 196 3.83 -12.86 9.11
N VAL A 197 4.50 -13.17 8.00
CA VAL A 197 4.76 -12.20 6.93
C VAL A 197 4.25 -12.76 5.60
N HIS A 198 3.39 -11.99 4.94
CA HIS A 198 2.83 -12.35 3.65
C HIS A 198 3.32 -11.38 2.58
N PHE A 199 3.92 -11.91 1.50
CA PHE A 199 4.36 -11.13 0.36
C PHE A 199 3.44 -11.38 -0.85
N THR A 200 2.95 -10.32 -1.49
CA THR A 200 2.36 -10.45 -2.81
C THR A 200 3.42 -10.16 -3.86
N VAL A 201 3.71 -11.12 -4.71
CA VAL A 201 4.78 -11.05 -5.72
C VAL A 201 4.23 -11.36 -7.11
N SER A 202 4.94 -10.95 -8.15
CA SER A 202 4.63 -11.38 -9.52
C SER A 202 5.09 -12.81 -9.76
N HIS A 203 4.42 -13.51 -10.67
CA HIS A 203 4.71 -14.91 -11.01
C HIS A 203 6.19 -15.13 -11.35
N GLU A 204 6.74 -14.27 -12.18
CA GLU A 204 8.14 -14.35 -12.66
C GLU A 204 9.19 -14.23 -11.53
N HIS A 205 8.83 -13.60 -10.39
CA HIS A 205 9.75 -13.37 -9.29
C HIS A 205 9.50 -14.28 -8.08
N MET A 206 8.45 -15.10 -8.11
CA MET A 206 8.03 -15.95 -6.98
C MET A 206 9.15 -16.84 -6.47
N GLU A 207 9.81 -17.56 -7.37
CA GLU A 207 10.88 -18.49 -6.97
C GLU A 207 12.10 -17.78 -6.41
N MET A 208 12.47 -16.61 -6.95
CA MET A 208 13.57 -15.80 -6.42
C MET A 208 13.28 -15.30 -5.01
N PHE A 209 12.05 -14.85 -4.74
CA PHE A 209 11.64 -14.47 -3.38
C PHE A 209 11.72 -15.64 -2.41
N LYS A 210 11.16 -16.81 -2.78
CA LYS A 210 11.21 -18.02 -1.94
C LYS A 210 12.63 -18.45 -1.62
N GLN A 211 13.51 -18.45 -2.61
CA GLN A 211 14.92 -18.79 -2.42
C GLN A 211 15.61 -17.80 -1.48
N LYS A 212 15.36 -16.50 -1.63
CA LYS A 212 15.95 -15.49 -0.75
C LYS A 212 15.44 -15.62 0.69
N VAL A 213 14.15 -15.88 0.87
CA VAL A 213 13.57 -16.16 2.19
C VAL A 213 14.21 -17.39 2.81
N ALA A 214 14.34 -18.51 2.06
CA ALA A 214 14.96 -19.73 2.55
C ALA A 214 16.42 -19.53 3.00
N GLN A 215 17.15 -18.62 2.34
CA GLN A 215 18.53 -18.28 2.70
C GLN A 215 18.65 -17.41 3.96
N LYS A 216 17.64 -16.62 4.29
CA LYS A 216 17.74 -15.53 5.26
C LYS A 216 16.83 -15.66 6.48
N ALA A 217 15.70 -16.35 6.38
CA ALA A 217 14.71 -16.40 7.44
C ALA A 217 15.29 -16.97 8.77
N ASP A 218 16.05 -18.05 8.69
CA ASP A 218 16.65 -18.69 9.87
C ASP A 218 17.63 -17.76 10.58
N LEU A 219 18.37 -16.94 9.84
CA LEU A 219 19.29 -15.96 10.43
C LEU A 219 18.54 -14.97 11.33
N TYR A 220 17.41 -14.44 10.83
CA TYR A 220 16.60 -13.49 11.59
C TYR A 220 15.81 -14.19 12.70
N ALA A 221 15.33 -15.42 12.47
CA ALA A 221 14.69 -16.22 13.51
C ALA A 221 15.61 -16.42 14.74
N GLN A 222 16.86 -16.79 14.50
CA GLN A 222 17.88 -16.92 15.56
C GLN A 222 18.21 -15.58 16.21
N LYS A 223 18.40 -14.52 15.40
CA LYS A 223 18.75 -13.18 15.91
C LYS A 223 17.68 -12.62 16.86
N TYR A 224 16.41 -12.82 16.56
CA TYR A 224 15.28 -12.27 17.33
C TYR A 224 14.62 -13.27 18.27
N GLY A 225 15.03 -14.55 18.28
CA GLY A 225 14.46 -15.59 19.13
C GLY A 225 13.00 -15.90 18.84
N ILE A 226 12.60 -15.87 17.57
CA ILE A 226 11.24 -16.14 17.10
C ILE A 226 11.24 -17.16 15.96
N SER A 227 10.06 -17.68 15.63
CA SER A 227 9.82 -18.38 14.36
C SER A 227 9.18 -17.44 13.33
N TYR A 228 9.33 -17.77 12.05
CA TYR A 228 8.65 -17.10 10.95
C TYR A 228 7.69 -18.04 10.24
N ASP A 229 6.46 -17.57 10.00
CA ASP A 229 5.53 -18.14 9.01
C ASP A 229 5.44 -17.16 7.82
N ILE A 230 6.15 -17.52 6.72
CA ILE A 230 6.27 -16.65 5.55
C ILE A 230 5.48 -17.27 4.40
N THR A 231 4.50 -16.52 3.92
CA THR A 231 3.60 -16.95 2.84
C THR A 231 3.66 -16.00 1.65
N PHE A 232 3.24 -16.49 0.50
CA PHE A 232 3.26 -15.75 -0.76
C PHE A 232 1.95 -15.90 -1.49
N SER A 233 1.55 -14.87 -2.24
CA SER A 233 0.49 -14.94 -3.22
C SER A 233 0.80 -14.09 -4.44
N GLU A 234 0.11 -14.37 -5.54
CA GLU A 234 0.12 -13.54 -6.74
C GLU A 234 -1.17 -12.73 -6.82
N GLN A 235 -1.13 -11.57 -7.46
CA GLN A 235 -2.36 -10.86 -7.79
C GLN A 235 -3.22 -11.77 -8.66
N LYS A 236 -4.51 -11.88 -8.32
CA LYS A 236 -5.42 -12.77 -9.04
C LYS A 236 -5.70 -12.24 -10.45
N PRO A 237 -5.60 -13.08 -11.50
CA PRO A 237 -5.93 -12.67 -12.86
C PRO A 237 -7.37 -12.16 -13.03
N SER A 238 -8.29 -12.60 -12.18
CA SER A 238 -9.69 -12.12 -12.15
C SER A 238 -9.83 -10.64 -11.75
N THR A 239 -8.78 -10.04 -11.18
CA THR A 239 -8.72 -8.62 -10.81
C THR A 239 -8.06 -7.76 -11.88
N ASP A 240 -7.55 -8.36 -12.97
CA ASP A 240 -7.03 -7.61 -14.09
C ASP A 240 -8.15 -6.79 -14.77
N THR A 241 -7.79 -5.63 -15.28
CA THR A 241 -8.72 -4.77 -16.00
C THR A 241 -8.40 -4.75 -17.49
N VAL A 242 -9.43 -4.69 -18.33
CA VAL A 242 -9.23 -4.53 -19.76
C VAL A 242 -8.68 -3.14 -20.07
N ALA A 243 -7.72 -3.03 -20.98
CA ALA A 243 -7.27 -1.73 -21.48
C ALA A 243 -8.20 -1.24 -22.59
N ALA A 244 -8.35 0.07 -22.74
CA ALA A 244 -9.14 0.69 -23.77
C ALA A 244 -8.31 1.65 -24.65
N ASN A 245 -8.76 1.84 -25.89
CA ASN A 245 -8.31 2.93 -26.73
C ASN A 245 -8.83 4.28 -26.19
N PRO A 246 -8.29 5.43 -26.65
CA PRO A 246 -8.80 6.74 -26.25
C PRO A 246 -10.30 6.97 -26.53
N ASP A 247 -10.88 6.25 -27.47
CA ASP A 247 -12.31 6.29 -27.82
C ASP A 247 -13.19 5.36 -26.94
N GLY A 248 -12.60 4.68 -25.95
CA GLY A 248 -13.29 3.76 -25.04
C GLY A 248 -13.56 2.36 -25.63
N THR A 249 -13.06 2.05 -26.82
CA THR A 249 -13.11 0.70 -27.36
C THR A 249 -12.00 -0.18 -26.77
N PRO A 250 -12.15 -1.53 -26.70
CA PRO A 250 -11.13 -2.39 -26.16
C PRO A 250 -9.81 -2.27 -26.91
N PHE A 251 -8.71 -2.12 -26.19
CA PHE A 251 -7.39 -2.16 -26.78
C PHE A 251 -7.00 -3.62 -27.08
N ARG A 252 -6.49 -3.86 -28.28
CA ARG A 252 -6.10 -5.20 -28.74
C ARG A 252 -4.61 -5.27 -29.00
N ASN A 253 -4.03 -6.42 -28.63
CA ASN A 253 -2.68 -6.82 -29.02
C ASN A 253 -2.59 -7.08 -30.54
N ASN A 254 -1.37 -7.23 -31.06
CA ASN A 254 -1.14 -7.47 -32.48
C ASN A 254 -1.77 -8.79 -32.98
N ASP A 255 -1.98 -9.78 -32.10
CA ASP A 255 -2.66 -11.05 -32.40
C ASP A 255 -4.20 -10.97 -32.31
N GLY A 256 -4.73 -9.76 -32.07
CA GLY A 256 -6.16 -9.49 -31.95
C GLY A 256 -6.75 -9.79 -30.55
N SER A 257 -5.97 -10.35 -29.63
CA SER A 257 -6.42 -10.58 -28.24
C SER A 257 -6.64 -9.28 -27.47
N LEU A 258 -7.51 -9.31 -26.45
CA LEU A 258 -7.70 -8.19 -25.54
C LEU A 258 -6.43 -7.97 -24.71
N LEU A 259 -6.06 -6.71 -24.52
CA LEU A 259 -5.00 -6.36 -23.58
C LEU A 259 -5.59 -6.21 -22.19
N PHE A 260 -5.07 -7.00 -21.25
CA PHE A 260 -5.35 -6.86 -19.82
C PHE A 260 -4.17 -6.20 -19.10
N ARG A 261 -4.49 -5.48 -18.04
CA ARG A 261 -3.50 -4.84 -17.16
C ARG A 261 -3.84 -5.13 -15.71
N PRO A 262 -2.81 -5.25 -14.85
CA PRO A 262 -3.05 -5.32 -13.41
C PRO A 262 -3.89 -4.13 -12.95
N GLY A 263 -4.90 -4.39 -12.11
CA GLY A 263 -5.79 -3.37 -11.57
C GLY A 263 -5.18 -2.45 -10.50
N GLY A 264 -3.87 -2.47 -10.36
CA GLY A 264 -3.13 -1.71 -9.35
C GLY A 264 -3.25 -2.31 -7.96
N HIS A 265 -2.96 -1.50 -6.94
CA HIS A 265 -3.00 -1.97 -5.54
C HIS A 265 -4.39 -2.37 -5.06
N GLY A 266 -5.44 -1.82 -5.66
CA GLY A 266 -6.82 -2.17 -5.34
C GLY A 266 -7.16 -3.64 -5.62
N ALA A 267 -6.50 -4.24 -6.59
CA ALA A 267 -6.64 -5.65 -6.90
C ALA A 267 -6.22 -6.57 -5.74
N LEU A 268 -5.32 -6.11 -4.88
CA LEU A 268 -4.82 -6.89 -3.74
C LEU A 268 -5.83 -7.03 -2.60
N ILE A 269 -7.00 -6.40 -2.69
CA ILE A 269 -8.08 -6.62 -1.70
C ILE A 269 -8.51 -8.09 -1.67
N GLU A 270 -8.49 -8.79 -2.80
CA GLU A 270 -8.78 -10.21 -2.89
C GLU A 270 -7.73 -11.05 -2.17
N ASN A 271 -6.43 -10.70 -2.32
CA ASN A 271 -5.35 -11.36 -1.59
C ASN A 271 -5.46 -11.09 -0.08
N LEU A 272 -5.76 -9.85 0.30
CA LEU A 272 -5.92 -9.44 1.70
C LEU A 272 -7.10 -10.17 2.36
N ASN A 273 -8.19 -10.38 1.62
CA ASN A 273 -9.39 -11.07 2.07
C ASN A 273 -9.16 -12.55 2.41
N GLU A 274 -8.14 -13.16 1.85
CA GLU A 274 -7.77 -14.56 2.12
C GLU A 274 -6.82 -14.72 3.31
N ILE A 275 -6.32 -13.63 3.88
CA ILE A 275 -5.43 -13.67 5.03
C ILE A 275 -6.22 -13.93 6.29
N GLU A 276 -5.94 -15.05 6.94
CA GLU A 276 -6.48 -15.34 8.26
C GLU A 276 -5.68 -14.56 9.32
N ALA A 277 -6.30 -13.52 9.86
CA ALA A 277 -5.68 -12.68 10.89
C ALA A 277 -6.73 -11.93 11.71
N ASP A 278 -6.36 -11.49 12.91
CA ASP A 278 -7.12 -10.52 13.70
C ASP A 278 -6.73 -9.10 13.30
N VAL A 279 -5.43 -8.86 13.13
CA VAL A 279 -4.86 -7.57 12.73
C VAL A 279 -3.84 -7.78 11.61
N ILE A 280 -3.88 -6.91 10.61
CA ILE A 280 -2.97 -6.93 9.47
C ILE A 280 -2.28 -5.57 9.35
N PHE A 281 -0.94 -5.57 9.39
CA PHE A 281 -0.13 -4.42 8.98
C PHE A 281 0.08 -4.46 7.47
N VAL A 282 -0.22 -3.36 6.78
CA VAL A 282 0.04 -3.22 5.34
C VAL A 282 1.12 -2.17 5.12
N LYS A 283 2.20 -2.54 4.46
CA LYS A 283 3.32 -1.65 4.16
C LYS A 283 3.99 -2.07 2.86
N ASN A 284 4.24 -1.12 1.96
CA ASN A 284 4.91 -1.41 0.70
C ASN A 284 6.34 -1.93 0.91
N ILE A 285 6.78 -2.78 -0.03
CA ILE A 285 8.10 -3.42 0.02
C ILE A 285 9.26 -2.42 0.12
N ASP A 286 9.17 -1.29 -0.54
CA ASP A 286 10.22 -0.26 -0.58
C ASP A 286 10.13 0.78 0.55
N ASN A 287 9.09 0.72 1.39
CA ASN A 287 8.95 1.60 2.55
C ASN A 287 9.67 1.02 3.76
N VAL A 288 10.99 0.99 3.72
CA VAL A 288 11.86 0.45 4.78
C VAL A 288 12.94 1.45 5.17
N VAL A 289 13.40 1.37 6.39
CA VAL A 289 14.44 2.24 6.94
C VAL A 289 15.60 1.41 7.52
N PRO A 290 16.84 1.94 7.51
CA PRO A 290 17.97 1.26 8.16
C PRO A 290 17.79 1.18 9.68
N ASP A 291 18.51 0.23 10.32
CA ASP A 291 18.37 -0.08 11.75
C ASP A 291 18.51 1.15 12.66
N ARG A 292 19.38 2.10 12.32
CA ARG A 292 19.52 3.36 13.08
C ARG A 292 18.27 4.23 13.20
N LEU A 293 17.28 4.02 12.33
CA LEU A 293 15.99 4.72 12.33
C LEU A 293 14.83 3.81 12.72
N LYS A 294 15.08 2.52 12.93
CA LYS A 294 14.04 1.50 13.06
C LYS A 294 13.27 1.60 14.37
N ASP A 295 13.92 1.98 15.46
CA ASP A 295 13.26 2.15 16.76
C ASP A 295 12.06 3.08 16.68
N ASN A 296 12.24 4.20 15.98
CA ASN A 296 11.16 5.14 15.75
C ASN A 296 10.03 4.56 14.90
N THR A 297 10.35 3.78 13.88
CA THR A 297 9.34 3.08 13.06
C THR A 297 8.58 2.08 13.92
N VAL A 298 9.26 1.29 14.73
CA VAL A 298 8.65 0.29 15.62
C VAL A 298 7.69 0.95 16.61
N GLU A 299 8.14 2.01 17.31
CA GLU A 299 7.29 2.76 18.24
C GLU A 299 5.98 3.21 17.57
N TRP A 300 6.08 3.84 16.38
CA TRP A 300 4.89 4.34 15.70
C TRP A 300 4.00 3.23 15.15
N LYS A 301 4.57 2.09 14.75
CA LYS A 301 3.78 0.91 14.38
C LYS A 301 2.98 0.37 15.57
N GLN A 302 3.59 0.30 16.74
CA GLN A 302 2.91 -0.09 17.97
C GLN A 302 1.81 0.93 18.36
N ILE A 303 2.06 2.22 18.18
CA ILE A 303 1.09 3.28 18.48
C ILE A 303 -0.14 3.16 17.57
N ILE A 304 0.04 3.08 16.23
CA ILE A 304 -1.11 2.99 15.32
C ILE A 304 -1.91 1.70 15.53
N ALA A 305 -1.24 0.60 15.87
CA ALA A 305 -1.88 -0.67 16.21
C ALA A 305 -2.63 -0.57 17.56
N GLY A 306 -2.03 0.08 18.56
CA GLY A 306 -2.68 0.32 19.85
C GLY A 306 -3.93 1.18 19.74
N ILE A 307 -3.90 2.21 18.88
CA ILE A 307 -5.10 3.02 18.57
C ILE A 307 -6.16 2.14 17.93
N LEU A 308 -5.79 1.32 16.93
CA LEU A 308 -6.72 0.43 16.25
C LEU A 308 -7.44 -0.50 17.22
N VAL A 309 -6.68 -1.24 18.03
CA VAL A 309 -7.27 -2.24 18.95
C VAL A 309 -8.11 -1.60 20.05
N THR A 310 -7.73 -0.42 20.53
CA THR A 310 -8.52 0.35 21.50
C THR A 310 -9.86 0.79 20.92
N LEU A 311 -9.87 1.33 19.70
CA LEU A 311 -11.10 1.73 19.02
C LEU A 311 -11.99 0.52 18.68
N GLN A 312 -11.38 -0.59 18.25
CA GLN A 312 -12.11 -1.82 17.95
C GLN A 312 -12.78 -2.40 19.20
N GLU A 313 -12.07 -2.47 20.31
CA GLU A 313 -12.62 -2.97 21.57
C GLU A 313 -13.83 -2.14 22.02
N GLN A 314 -13.73 -0.81 21.93
CA GLN A 314 -14.84 0.07 22.25
C GLN A 314 -16.02 -0.10 21.30
N ALA A 315 -15.78 -0.22 19.98
CA ALA A 315 -16.82 -0.50 19.01
C ALA A 315 -17.52 -1.83 19.29
N PHE A 316 -16.77 -2.87 19.65
CA PHE A 316 -17.31 -4.19 19.98
C PHE A 316 -18.14 -4.17 21.26
N LYS A 317 -17.74 -3.40 22.26
CA LYS A 317 -18.51 -3.17 23.48
C LYS A 317 -19.86 -2.54 23.15
N TYR A 318 -19.89 -1.52 22.31
CA TYR A 318 -21.13 -0.88 21.88
C TYR A 318 -22.02 -1.81 21.03
N LEU A 319 -21.45 -2.62 20.15
CA LEU A 319 -22.21 -3.60 19.38
C LEU A 319 -22.89 -4.64 20.29
N ARG A 320 -22.17 -5.13 21.30
CA ARG A 320 -22.77 -6.04 22.30
C ARG A 320 -23.89 -5.38 23.10
N LEU A 321 -23.72 -4.12 23.47
CA LEU A 321 -24.77 -3.36 24.14
C LEU A 321 -26.01 -3.19 23.25
N ILE A 322 -25.84 -2.79 22.00
CA ILE A 322 -26.94 -2.71 21.01
C ILE A 322 -27.66 -4.04 20.86
N ASP A 323 -26.93 -5.15 20.80
CA ASP A 323 -27.51 -6.49 20.66
C ASP A 323 -28.37 -6.92 21.85
N THR A 324 -28.17 -6.35 23.03
CA THR A 324 -29.06 -6.64 24.19
C THR A 324 -30.48 -6.09 24.01
N GLY A 325 -30.64 -5.09 23.14
CA GLY A 325 -31.86 -4.31 23.01
C GLY A 325 -32.25 -3.52 24.29
N LYS A 326 -31.32 -3.43 25.26
CA LYS A 326 -31.52 -2.76 26.55
C LYS A 326 -30.42 -1.73 26.73
N TYR A 327 -30.70 -0.51 26.36
CA TYR A 327 -29.78 0.63 26.44
C TYR A 327 -30.55 1.89 26.79
N THR A 328 -29.88 2.83 27.42
CA THR A 328 -30.46 4.14 27.77
C THR A 328 -30.24 5.13 26.64
N HIS A 329 -30.91 6.27 26.73
CA HIS A 329 -30.71 7.37 25.79
C HIS A 329 -29.27 7.93 25.88
N GLU A 330 -28.73 8.03 27.08
CA GLU A 330 -27.36 8.48 27.34
C GLU A 330 -26.31 7.55 26.71
N GLU A 331 -26.54 6.24 26.76
CA GLU A 331 -25.67 5.24 26.10
C GLU A 331 -25.69 5.39 24.57
N ILE A 332 -26.86 5.64 23.98
CA ILE A 332 -26.97 5.92 22.54
C ILE A 332 -26.26 7.22 22.18
N GLU A 333 -26.39 8.28 22.99
CA GLU A 333 -25.64 9.53 22.76
C GLU A 333 -24.13 9.32 22.87
N GLU A 334 -23.66 8.47 23.78
CA GLU A 334 -22.25 8.10 23.90
C GLU A 334 -21.77 7.39 22.63
N ILE A 335 -22.54 6.45 22.10
CA ILE A 335 -22.21 5.77 20.82
C ILE A 335 -22.17 6.74 19.65
N ILE A 336 -23.12 7.69 19.59
CA ILE A 336 -23.11 8.75 18.56
C ILE A 336 -21.84 9.57 18.65
N ARG A 337 -21.43 9.99 19.84
CA ARG A 337 -20.19 10.76 20.06
C ARG A 337 -18.97 9.95 19.60
N PHE A 338 -18.91 8.67 19.96
CA PHE A 338 -17.83 7.78 19.52
C PHE A 338 -17.75 7.68 17.99
N VAL A 339 -18.86 7.44 17.30
CA VAL A 339 -18.90 7.36 15.83
C VAL A 339 -18.48 8.69 15.19
N GLN A 340 -18.97 9.82 15.71
CA GLN A 340 -18.71 11.14 15.12
C GLN A 340 -17.30 11.68 15.44
N GLN A 341 -16.82 11.49 16.65
CA GLN A 341 -15.56 12.08 17.13
C GLN A 341 -14.40 11.10 17.04
N ASP A 342 -14.61 9.88 17.56
CA ASP A 342 -13.57 8.88 17.62
C ASP A 342 -13.39 8.13 16.27
N LEU A 343 -14.43 7.82 15.57
CA LEU A 343 -14.35 7.24 14.23
C LEU A 343 -14.38 8.29 13.10
N CYS A 344 -14.55 9.57 13.42
CA CYS A 344 -14.64 10.67 12.44
C CYS A 344 -15.69 10.45 11.34
N CYS A 345 -16.79 9.77 11.65
CA CYS A 345 -17.89 9.57 10.72
C CYS A 345 -19.09 10.42 11.15
N ARG A 346 -19.38 11.47 10.39
CA ARG A 346 -20.42 12.44 10.74
C ARG A 346 -21.59 12.36 9.78
N ARG A 347 -22.78 12.50 10.32
CA ARG A 347 -24.04 12.58 9.58
C ARG A 347 -24.80 13.84 10.02
N SER A 348 -25.15 14.70 9.07
CA SER A 348 -25.77 16.00 9.39
C SER A 348 -27.20 15.88 9.91
N ASP A 349 -27.93 14.87 9.44
CA ASP A 349 -29.35 14.63 9.75
C ASP A 349 -29.57 13.63 10.91
N ILE A 350 -28.51 13.29 11.66
CA ILE A 350 -28.57 12.28 12.73
C ILE A 350 -29.67 12.56 13.77
N LYS A 351 -29.94 13.84 14.02
CA LYS A 351 -30.97 14.31 14.98
C LYS A 351 -32.40 14.09 14.49
N HIS A 352 -32.58 13.76 13.22
CA HIS A 352 -33.88 13.55 12.59
C HIS A 352 -34.18 12.07 12.33
N LEU A 353 -33.26 11.18 12.72
CA LEU A 353 -33.48 9.74 12.62
C LEU A 353 -34.40 9.27 13.75
N GLU A 354 -35.38 8.45 13.41
CA GLU A 354 -36.16 7.69 14.40
C GLU A 354 -35.24 6.70 15.13
N ASP A 355 -35.56 6.36 16.38
CA ASP A 355 -34.73 5.52 17.25
C ASP A 355 -34.31 4.20 16.56
N ALA A 356 -35.21 3.54 15.85
CA ALA A 356 -34.92 2.30 15.15
C ALA A 356 -33.94 2.50 14.00
N GLU A 357 -34.07 3.57 13.23
CA GLU A 357 -33.17 3.92 12.14
C GLU A 357 -31.79 4.31 12.67
N LEU A 358 -31.76 5.06 13.78
CA LEU A 358 -30.55 5.46 14.45
C LEU A 358 -29.73 4.26 14.93
N VAL A 359 -30.36 3.29 15.57
CA VAL A 359 -29.68 2.08 16.06
C VAL A 359 -29.15 1.25 14.89
N ILE A 360 -29.90 1.11 13.80
CA ILE A 360 -29.44 0.43 12.58
C ILE A 360 -28.24 1.16 11.98
N TYR A 361 -28.30 2.48 11.91
CA TYR A 361 -27.18 3.31 11.42
C TYR A 361 -25.91 3.12 12.26
N LEU A 362 -26.02 3.24 13.58
CA LEU A 362 -24.91 3.08 14.51
C LEU A 362 -24.31 1.66 14.41
N ARG A 363 -25.15 0.63 14.38
CA ARG A 363 -24.71 -0.76 14.19
C ARG A 363 -23.92 -0.93 12.89
N ASN A 364 -24.39 -0.38 11.77
CA ASN A 364 -23.73 -0.46 10.47
C ASN A 364 -22.40 0.29 10.45
N LYS A 365 -22.26 1.36 11.24
CA LYS A 365 -21.01 2.12 11.35
C LYS A 365 -19.98 1.47 12.27
N LEU A 366 -20.44 0.71 13.27
CA LEU A 366 -19.57 0.02 14.23
C LEU A 366 -19.10 -1.35 13.72
N ASN A 367 -19.98 -2.10 13.02
CA ASN A 367 -19.70 -3.46 12.56
C ASN A 367 -19.10 -3.47 11.14
N ARG A 368 -17.88 -2.99 11.03
CA ARG A 368 -17.14 -2.84 9.76
C ARG A 368 -15.67 -3.14 9.96
N PRO A 369 -14.92 -3.49 8.90
CA PRO A 369 -13.48 -3.46 8.95
C PRO A 369 -12.98 -2.08 9.37
N MET A 370 -11.95 -2.05 10.18
CA MET A 370 -11.36 -0.80 10.70
C MET A 370 -9.90 -0.71 10.30
N ARG A 371 -9.44 0.50 9.97
CA ARG A 371 -8.01 0.74 9.71
C ARG A 371 -7.54 2.04 10.37
N VAL A 372 -6.27 2.05 10.73
CA VAL A 372 -5.55 3.25 11.13
C VAL A 372 -4.41 3.47 10.16
N CYS A 373 -4.38 4.64 9.53
CA CYS A 373 -3.38 4.99 8.52
C CYS A 373 -2.30 5.87 9.16
N GLY A 374 -1.03 5.45 9.04
CA GLY A 374 0.11 6.29 9.34
C GLY A 374 0.19 7.43 8.33
N VAL A 375 0.33 8.66 8.80
CA VAL A 375 0.56 9.83 7.95
C VAL A 375 1.77 10.61 8.46
N VAL A 376 2.50 11.22 7.53
CA VAL A 376 3.67 12.05 7.82
C VAL A 376 3.50 13.42 7.19
N LYS A 377 4.25 14.42 7.69
CA LYS A 377 4.24 15.75 7.06
C LYS A 377 4.64 15.66 5.59
N ASN A 378 3.84 16.32 4.75
CA ASN A 378 4.13 16.44 3.33
C ASN A 378 5.19 17.53 3.13
N VAL A 379 6.33 17.14 2.56
CA VAL A 379 7.45 18.03 2.20
C VAL A 379 7.72 18.00 0.70
N GLY A 380 6.73 17.59 -0.10
CA GLY A 380 6.79 17.54 -1.56
C GLY A 380 6.87 16.12 -2.15
N GLU A 381 6.71 15.08 -1.34
CA GLU A 381 6.64 13.72 -1.86
C GLU A 381 5.30 13.44 -2.55
N PRO A 382 5.32 12.61 -3.64
CA PRO A 382 4.10 12.13 -4.25
C PRO A 382 3.43 11.09 -3.33
N GLY A 383 2.12 11.16 -3.22
CA GLY A 383 1.35 10.19 -2.44
C GLY A 383 -0.08 10.66 -2.17
N GLY A 384 -0.89 9.77 -1.63
CA GLY A 384 -2.24 10.07 -1.23
C GLY A 384 -2.30 10.94 0.02
N GLY A 385 -3.09 12.00 -0.01
CA GLY A 385 -3.35 12.89 1.12
C GLY A 385 -4.59 12.49 1.90
N PRO A 386 -4.66 12.82 3.21
CA PRO A 386 -5.83 12.60 4.05
C PRO A 386 -6.87 13.72 3.87
N PHE A 387 -8.12 13.33 3.60
CA PHE A 387 -9.25 14.26 3.43
C PHE A 387 -10.49 13.78 4.19
N LEU A 388 -11.35 14.71 4.53
CA LEU A 388 -12.73 14.48 4.90
C LEU A 388 -13.58 14.53 3.62
N THR A 389 -14.29 13.45 3.32
CA THR A 389 -15.04 13.29 2.07
C THR A 389 -16.49 12.95 2.32
N TYR A 390 -17.36 13.42 1.44
CA TYR A 390 -18.75 13.01 1.44
C TYR A 390 -18.89 11.61 0.85
N ASN A 391 -19.58 10.73 1.56
CA ASN A 391 -19.90 9.38 1.14
C ASN A 391 -21.24 9.33 0.43
N GLN A 392 -21.52 8.22 -0.28
CA GLN A 392 -22.78 8.03 -1.00
C GLN A 392 -24.01 8.01 -0.07
N ASP A 393 -23.84 7.60 1.19
CA ASP A 393 -24.91 7.59 2.20
C ASP A 393 -25.11 8.95 2.90
N GLY A 394 -24.50 10.01 2.40
CA GLY A 394 -24.59 11.36 2.95
C GLY A 394 -23.73 11.61 4.18
N THR A 395 -22.97 10.63 4.66
CA THR A 395 -22.02 10.83 5.75
C THR A 395 -20.74 11.49 5.27
N VAL A 396 -19.97 12.08 6.19
CA VAL A 396 -18.62 12.57 5.95
C VAL A 396 -17.65 11.73 6.76
N SER A 397 -16.63 11.19 6.11
CA SER A 397 -15.59 10.39 6.76
C SER A 397 -14.21 10.63 6.16
N LEU A 398 -13.19 10.07 6.82
CA LEU A 398 -11.80 10.19 6.37
C LEU A 398 -11.51 9.25 5.19
N GLN A 399 -10.75 9.75 4.22
CA GLN A 399 -10.22 8.97 3.10
C GLN A 399 -8.81 9.44 2.73
N ILE A 400 -7.96 8.50 2.27
CA ILE A 400 -6.74 8.83 1.55
C ILE A 400 -7.11 9.02 0.08
N LEU A 401 -6.75 10.17 -0.50
CA LEU A 401 -7.04 10.49 -1.90
C LEU A 401 -5.77 10.81 -2.67
N GLU A 402 -5.72 10.34 -3.89
CA GLU A 402 -4.71 10.73 -4.87
C GLU A 402 -5.21 11.90 -5.73
N SER A 403 -4.28 12.66 -6.30
CA SER A 403 -4.62 13.84 -7.12
C SER A 403 -5.51 13.54 -8.31
N SER A 404 -5.47 12.31 -8.84
CA SER A 404 -6.32 11.84 -9.94
C SER A 404 -7.80 11.69 -9.57
N GLN A 405 -8.10 11.59 -8.28
CA GLN A 405 -9.46 11.43 -7.77
C GLN A 405 -10.15 12.76 -7.42
N ILE A 406 -9.43 13.87 -7.58
CA ILE A 406 -9.89 15.22 -7.23
C ILE A 406 -10.13 16.01 -8.52
N ASP A 407 -11.26 16.71 -8.57
CA ASP A 407 -11.56 17.61 -9.69
C ASP A 407 -10.60 18.81 -9.72
N LYS A 408 -9.63 18.75 -10.64
CA LYS A 408 -8.62 19.79 -10.82
C LYS A 408 -9.18 21.10 -11.36
N SER A 409 -10.38 21.10 -11.92
CA SER A 409 -11.06 22.31 -12.36
C SER A 409 -11.73 23.08 -11.21
N ASN A 410 -11.98 22.38 -10.09
CA ASN A 410 -12.51 22.98 -8.87
C ASN A 410 -11.40 23.64 -8.05
N LYS A 411 -11.36 24.97 -8.08
CA LYS A 411 -10.32 25.76 -7.40
C LYS A 411 -10.31 25.54 -5.89
N GLU A 412 -11.46 25.38 -5.25
CA GLU A 412 -11.56 25.13 -3.82
C GLU A 412 -10.94 23.77 -3.46
N TYR A 413 -11.22 22.72 -4.24
CA TYR A 413 -10.64 21.39 -4.01
C TYR A 413 -9.13 21.38 -4.26
N MET A 414 -8.65 22.11 -5.27
CA MET A 414 -7.22 22.23 -5.51
C MET A 414 -6.50 23.03 -4.41
N ASP A 415 -7.15 24.03 -3.83
CA ASP A 415 -6.65 24.73 -2.65
C ASP A 415 -6.55 23.79 -1.43
N MET A 416 -7.58 22.97 -1.17
CA MET A 416 -7.55 21.97 -0.11
C MET A 416 -6.41 20.95 -0.33
N PHE A 417 -6.22 20.49 -1.55
CA PHE A 417 -5.16 19.55 -1.91
C PHE A 417 -3.77 20.16 -1.69
N THR A 418 -3.55 21.38 -2.18
CA THR A 418 -2.26 22.08 -2.09
C THR A 418 -1.90 22.45 -0.64
N LYS A 419 -2.91 22.76 0.19
CA LYS A 419 -2.75 23.08 1.61
C LYS A 419 -2.72 21.84 2.52
N GLY A 420 -2.86 20.65 1.95
CA GLY A 420 -2.75 19.39 2.69
C GLY A 420 -1.40 19.25 3.38
N THR A 421 -1.40 19.08 4.70
CA THR A 421 -0.20 19.10 5.53
C THR A 421 0.48 17.75 5.67
N HIS A 422 -0.22 16.68 5.32
CA HIS A 422 0.24 15.30 5.51
C HIS A 422 -0.06 14.43 4.30
N PHE A 423 0.71 13.35 4.16
CA PHE A 423 0.43 12.29 3.20
C PHE A 423 0.63 10.90 3.83
N ASN A 424 0.05 9.86 3.22
CA ASN A 424 0.22 8.47 3.65
C ASN A 424 1.29 7.79 2.77
N PRO A 425 2.40 7.31 3.36
CA PRO A 425 3.45 6.60 2.63
C PRO A 425 3.12 5.11 2.38
N VAL A 426 1.84 4.77 2.29
CA VAL A 426 1.33 3.39 2.24
C VAL A 426 1.77 2.59 3.47
N ASP A 427 1.29 3.05 4.61
CA ASP A 427 1.55 2.47 5.92
C ASP A 427 0.25 2.50 6.73
N LEU A 428 -0.31 1.33 6.99
CA LEU A 428 -1.58 1.21 7.69
C LEU A 428 -1.67 -0.11 8.46
N VAL A 429 -2.59 -0.15 9.41
CA VAL A 429 -2.95 -1.33 10.18
C VAL A 429 -4.46 -1.53 10.14
N CYS A 430 -4.91 -2.77 9.95
CA CYS A 430 -6.31 -3.12 9.73
C CYS A 430 -6.79 -4.16 10.72
N ALA A 431 -8.02 -4.01 11.20
CA ALA A 431 -8.78 -5.02 11.93
C ALA A 431 -9.87 -5.58 11.00
N VAL A 432 -9.85 -6.89 10.76
CA VAL A 432 -10.59 -7.54 9.68
C VAL A 432 -11.60 -8.58 10.15
N LYS A 433 -11.84 -8.68 11.46
CA LYS A 433 -12.87 -9.55 12.05
C LYS A 433 -13.93 -8.74 12.80
N ASP A 434 -15.14 -9.24 12.80
CA ASP A 434 -16.25 -8.66 13.55
C ASP A 434 -16.16 -8.99 15.05
N TYR A 435 -17.10 -8.43 15.86
CA TYR A 435 -17.16 -8.64 17.31
C TYR A 435 -17.53 -10.08 17.74
N LYS A 436 -17.88 -10.95 16.78
CA LYS A 436 -18.12 -12.39 16.97
C LYS A 436 -16.91 -13.23 16.53
N GLY A 437 -15.81 -12.57 16.07
CA GLY A 437 -14.60 -13.22 15.60
C GLY A 437 -14.70 -13.76 14.17
N GLN A 438 -15.74 -13.39 13.42
CA GLN A 438 -15.88 -13.81 12.02
C GLN A 438 -15.16 -12.83 11.09
N PRO A 439 -14.44 -13.31 10.06
CA PRO A 439 -13.80 -12.44 9.09
C PRO A 439 -14.84 -11.66 8.29
N PHE A 440 -14.55 -10.39 8.04
CA PHE A 440 -15.32 -9.61 7.08
C PHE A 440 -14.99 -10.04 5.65
N ASP A 441 -15.99 -10.03 4.77
CA ASP A 441 -15.80 -10.14 3.33
C ASP A 441 -15.39 -8.75 2.78
N LEU A 442 -14.08 -8.49 2.74
CA LEU A 442 -13.52 -7.17 2.45
C LEU A 442 -13.98 -6.59 1.10
N PRO A 443 -14.14 -7.36 0.01
CA PRO A 443 -14.68 -6.86 -1.26
C PRO A 443 -16.05 -6.18 -1.16
N LYS A 444 -16.88 -6.53 -0.16
CA LYS A 444 -18.18 -5.87 0.07
C LYS A 444 -18.06 -4.44 0.59
N TYR A 445 -16.90 -4.07 1.12
CA TYR A 445 -16.63 -2.73 1.66
C TYR A 445 -15.85 -1.84 0.69
N VAL A 446 -15.62 -2.29 -0.54
CA VAL A 446 -14.99 -1.51 -1.59
C VAL A 446 -15.99 -0.51 -2.17
N ASP A 447 -15.62 0.77 -2.21
CA ASP A 447 -16.35 1.78 -2.96
C ASP A 447 -15.88 1.80 -4.41
N LYS A 448 -16.61 1.13 -5.27
CA LYS A 448 -16.30 0.98 -6.70
C LYS A 448 -16.28 2.30 -7.46
N THR A 449 -16.89 3.36 -6.92
CA THR A 449 -16.91 4.68 -7.57
C THR A 449 -15.61 5.47 -7.41
N THR A 450 -14.65 4.96 -6.65
CA THR A 450 -13.37 5.61 -6.36
C THR A 450 -12.21 5.14 -7.23
N GLY A 451 -12.46 4.37 -8.28
CA GLY A 451 -11.49 4.06 -9.32
C GLY A 451 -11.09 5.32 -10.11
N PHE A 452 -10.09 5.19 -10.96
CA PHE A 452 -9.69 6.25 -11.87
C PHE A 452 -9.07 5.69 -13.16
N ILE A 453 -9.03 6.52 -14.21
CA ILE A 453 -8.47 6.17 -15.51
C ILE A 453 -7.09 6.82 -15.63
N SER A 454 -6.07 6.01 -15.96
CA SER A 454 -4.72 6.48 -16.21
C SER A 454 -4.36 6.33 -17.69
N GLN A 455 -3.69 7.36 -18.25
CA GLN A 455 -3.16 7.29 -19.61
C GLN A 455 -1.84 6.51 -19.61
N LYS A 456 -1.70 5.60 -20.54
CA LYS A 456 -0.53 4.73 -20.72
C LYS A 456 -0.17 4.66 -22.20
N SER A 457 0.90 3.94 -22.52
CA SER A 457 1.26 3.62 -23.89
C SER A 457 1.78 2.19 -23.99
N LYS A 458 1.60 1.57 -25.15
CA LYS A 458 2.19 0.28 -25.52
C LYS A 458 2.63 0.33 -26.97
N ASN A 459 3.91 0.08 -27.22
CA ASN A 459 4.48 0.09 -28.57
C ASN A 459 4.17 1.39 -29.36
N GLY A 460 4.24 2.53 -28.69
CA GLY A 460 3.96 3.85 -29.29
C GLY A 460 2.49 4.17 -29.48
N LYS A 461 1.57 3.26 -29.12
CA LYS A 461 0.12 3.52 -29.16
C LYS A 461 -0.38 3.95 -27.78
N GLU A 462 -1.18 5.02 -27.75
CA GLU A 462 -1.84 5.45 -26.54
C GLU A 462 -2.95 4.48 -26.12
N LEU A 463 -3.10 4.28 -24.83
CA LEU A 463 -4.17 3.49 -24.24
C LEU A 463 -4.57 4.03 -22.89
N GLN A 464 -5.77 3.69 -22.47
CA GLN A 464 -6.33 3.95 -21.16
C GLN A 464 -6.26 2.67 -20.32
N ALA A 465 -5.88 2.82 -19.04
CA ALA A 465 -5.90 1.76 -18.05
C ALA A 465 -6.82 2.17 -16.90
N LEU A 466 -7.63 1.23 -16.45
CA LEU A 466 -8.53 1.41 -15.32
C LEU A 466 -7.80 0.95 -14.05
N GLU A 467 -7.71 1.85 -13.10
CA GLU A 467 -7.11 1.59 -11.78
C GLU A 467 -8.25 1.37 -10.78
N LEU A 468 -8.25 0.21 -10.14
CA LEU A 468 -9.22 -0.13 -9.11
C LEU A 468 -9.04 0.75 -7.85
N PRO A 469 -10.09 0.93 -7.03
CA PRO A 469 -9.95 1.59 -5.73
C PRO A 469 -8.84 0.96 -4.91
N GLY A 470 -7.85 1.74 -4.48
CA GLY A 470 -6.66 1.25 -3.78
C GLY A 470 -6.97 0.72 -2.38
N LEU A 471 -6.08 -0.12 -1.83
CA LEU A 471 -6.22 -0.68 -0.47
C LEU A 471 -6.29 0.40 0.63
N TRP A 472 -5.66 1.55 0.40
CA TRP A 472 -5.63 2.69 1.33
C TRP A 472 -6.62 3.78 0.98
N ASN A 473 -7.29 3.70 -0.16
CA ASN A 473 -8.37 4.60 -0.56
C ASN A 473 -9.51 3.77 -1.17
N GLY A 474 -10.73 4.04 -0.81
CA GLY A 474 -11.90 3.41 -1.40
C GLY A 474 -12.06 1.87 -1.21
N ALA A 475 -10.97 1.13 -1.03
CA ALA A 475 -11.03 -0.33 -0.90
C ALA A 475 -11.57 -0.80 0.45
N MET A 476 -11.24 -0.10 1.52
CA MET A 476 -11.89 -0.31 2.81
C MET A 476 -12.47 1.02 3.27
N ARG A 477 -13.73 1.26 3.03
CA ARG A 477 -14.48 2.34 3.69
C ARG A 477 -14.78 1.93 5.12
N SER A 478 -13.72 1.71 5.85
CA SER A 478 -13.74 1.56 7.28
C SER A 478 -13.67 2.95 7.93
N GLU A 479 -14.09 3.03 9.16
CA GLU A 479 -13.81 4.19 9.97
C GLU A 479 -12.30 4.39 10.08
N GLU A 480 -11.78 5.47 9.53
CA GLU A 480 -10.35 5.75 9.54
C GLU A 480 -9.96 6.67 10.68
N ARG A 481 -8.91 6.29 11.40
CA ARG A 481 -8.15 7.19 12.26
C ARG A 481 -6.72 7.31 11.74
N ARG A 482 -6.13 8.48 11.93
CA ARG A 482 -4.82 8.80 11.41
C ARG A 482 -3.92 9.38 12.47
N VAL A 483 -2.69 8.88 12.48
CA VAL A 483 -1.65 9.31 13.41
C VAL A 483 -0.55 9.99 12.61
N GLY A 484 -0.32 11.27 12.90
CA GLY A 484 0.72 12.04 12.25
C GLY A 484 2.00 12.06 13.06
N LYS A 485 3.14 11.84 12.40
CA LYS A 485 4.48 12.13 12.91
C LYS A 485 5.40 12.70 11.85
N GLU A 486 6.36 13.50 12.33
CA GLU A 486 7.55 13.84 11.55
C GLU A 486 8.47 12.62 11.47
N CYS A 487 8.37 11.85 10.40
CA CYS A 487 9.38 10.86 10.06
C CYS A 487 10.17 11.41 8.86
N ARG A 488 11.32 11.99 9.15
CA ARG A 488 12.35 12.22 8.13
C ARG A 488 13.14 10.93 8.03
N SER A 489 12.88 10.14 7.01
CA SER A 489 13.76 9.05 6.63
C SER A 489 13.90 9.05 5.11
N ARG A 490 14.93 9.66 4.66
CA ARG A 490 15.63 9.36 3.41
C ARG A 490 17.11 9.23 3.72
#